data_fd6e9c183eda18af1de35b56b9475938
#
_entry.id   fd6e9c183eda18af1de35b56b9475938
#
_cell.length_a   1.000
_cell.length_b   1.000
_cell.length_c   1.000
_cell.angle_alpha   90.00
_cell.angle_beta   90.00
_cell.angle_gamma   90.00
#
_symmetry.space_group_name_H-M   'P 1'
#
loop_
_entity.id
_entity.type
_entity.pdbx_description
1 polymer ?
#
loop_
_entity_poly.entity_id
_entity_poly.type
_entity_poly.pdbx_seq_one_letter_code
_entity_poly.pdbx_strand_id
1 'polypeptide(L)'
;LRIIIGYGNPLRGEDAFGIDVLRALEKKKLKDTKLLELFELTPELVLKLLDANKLVFIDASYSAEYSYTLATPLHIETSSHLSHHISPLVIVSALKTLYAKELEFEIFSMMTSEFEQIKNHKKYQSKVQTLATFLGLD
;
A
#
# COMPACT_ATOMS: atom_id res chain seq x y z
N LEU A 1 17.18 -3.14 -0.47
CA LEU A 1 16.22 -2.20 -1.07
C LEU A 1 14.82 -2.44 -0.57
N ARG A 2 14.21 -1.43 0.00
CA ARG A 2 12.81 -1.42 0.39
C ARG A 2 12.01 -0.73 -0.71
N ILE A 3 10.92 -1.35 -1.14
CA ILE A 3 10.02 -0.71 -2.10
C ILE A 3 8.68 -0.46 -1.41
N ILE A 4 8.25 0.79 -1.42
CA ILE A 4 6.97 1.19 -0.85
C ILE A 4 6.01 1.50 -2.00
N ILE A 5 4.89 0.81 -2.02
CA ILE A 5 3.91 0.86 -3.10
C ILE A 5 2.63 1.51 -2.56
N GLY A 6 2.30 2.68 -3.08
CA GLY A 6 1.04 3.33 -2.77
C GLY A 6 0.14 3.23 -4.00
N TYR A 7 -1.07 2.76 -3.83
CA TYR A 7 -1.95 2.58 -4.96
C TYR A 7 -3.39 2.98 -4.65
N GLY A 8 -4.09 3.38 -5.70
CA GLY A 8 -5.47 3.85 -5.64
C GLY A 8 -5.70 4.93 -6.67
N ASN A 9 -6.94 5.40 -6.74
CA ASN A 9 -7.31 6.47 -7.66
C ASN A 9 -7.21 7.82 -6.93
N PRO A 10 -6.23 8.67 -7.29
CA PRO A 10 -6.03 9.94 -6.59
C PRO A 10 -7.18 10.94 -6.79
N LEU A 11 -8.10 10.66 -7.71
CA LEU A 11 -9.25 11.51 -7.96
C LEU A 11 -10.50 11.06 -7.21
N ARG A 12 -10.41 10.02 -6.41
CA ARG A 12 -11.56 9.46 -5.68
C ARG A 12 -11.41 9.61 -4.17
N GLY A 13 -11.47 10.84 -3.67
CA GLY A 13 -11.49 11.10 -2.23
C GLY A 13 -10.32 10.44 -1.50
N GLU A 14 -10.63 9.70 -0.44
CA GLU A 14 -9.61 9.06 0.39
C GLU A 14 -8.97 7.82 -0.26
N ASP A 15 -9.42 7.44 -1.47
CA ASP A 15 -8.75 6.40 -2.25
C ASP A 15 -7.33 6.85 -2.65
N ALA A 16 -7.04 8.12 -2.55
CA ALA A 16 -5.71 8.68 -2.79
C ALA A 16 -4.73 8.43 -1.63
N PHE A 17 -5.16 7.80 -0.55
CA PHE A 17 -4.35 7.70 0.67
C PHE A 17 -2.94 7.14 0.43
N GLY A 18 -2.83 6.02 -0.27
CA GLY A 18 -1.52 5.42 -0.54
C GLY A 18 -0.60 6.35 -1.30
N ILE A 19 -1.14 7.03 -2.30
CA ILE A 19 -0.38 7.98 -3.12
C ILE A 19 0.03 9.20 -2.30
N ASP A 20 -0.88 9.72 -1.47
CA ASP A 20 -0.57 10.89 -0.64
C ASP A 20 0.50 10.58 0.41
N VAL A 21 0.51 9.37 0.96
CA VAL A 21 1.59 8.95 1.87
C VAL A 21 2.91 8.93 1.14
N LEU A 22 2.96 8.39 -0.09
CA LEU A 22 4.19 8.37 -0.86
C LEU A 22 4.71 9.77 -1.17
N ARG A 23 3.82 10.70 -1.48
CA ARG A 23 4.21 12.08 -1.74
C ARG A 23 4.80 12.74 -0.51
N ALA A 24 4.29 12.43 0.67
CA ALA A 24 4.87 12.89 1.92
C ALA A 24 6.25 12.26 2.16
N LEU A 25 6.42 10.98 1.84
CA LEU A 25 7.70 10.28 1.97
C LEU A 25 8.76 10.79 1.00
N GLU A 26 8.34 11.16 -0.21
CA GLU A 26 9.25 11.67 -1.23
C GLU A 26 10.08 12.84 -0.73
N LYS A 27 9.50 13.68 0.09
CA LYS A 27 10.17 14.84 0.66
C LYS A 27 11.25 14.47 1.66
N LYS A 28 11.21 13.27 2.19
CA LYS A 28 12.16 12.82 3.23
C LYS A 28 13.43 12.22 2.65
N LYS A 29 13.46 11.92 1.36
CA LYS A 29 14.63 11.37 0.66
C LYS A 29 15.21 10.14 1.39
N LEU A 30 14.39 9.12 1.55
CA LEU A 30 14.76 7.91 2.27
C LEU A 30 15.87 7.14 1.57
N LYS A 31 16.79 6.58 2.36
CA LYS A 31 17.90 5.79 1.83
C LYS A 31 17.43 4.39 1.50
N ASP A 32 17.99 3.82 0.44
CA ASP A 32 17.74 2.46 0.01
C ASP A 32 16.25 2.11 -0.08
N THR A 33 15.48 3.10 -0.52
CA THR A 33 14.02 2.99 -0.59
C THR A 33 13.55 3.55 -1.93
N LYS A 34 12.69 2.78 -2.60
CA LYS A 34 12.04 3.19 -3.84
C LYS A 34 10.55 3.34 -3.60
N LEU A 35 9.96 4.38 -4.15
CA LEU A 35 8.54 4.66 -4.03
C LEU A 35 7.87 4.42 -5.38
N LEU A 36 6.78 3.64 -5.39
CA LEU A 36 6.00 3.36 -6.58
C LEU A 36 4.56 3.81 -6.39
N GLU A 37 4.13 4.78 -7.20
CA GLU A 37 2.73 5.19 -7.25
C GLU A 37 2.03 4.43 -8.36
N LEU A 38 0.94 3.75 -8.04
CA LEU A 38 0.19 2.98 -9.01
C LEU A 38 -1.29 3.28 -8.89
N PHE A 39 -2.01 3.17 -9.99
CA PHE A 39 -3.46 3.24 -9.97
C PHE A 39 -4.05 1.98 -9.34
N GLU A 40 -3.48 0.84 -9.70
CA GLU A 40 -3.88 -0.46 -9.15
C GLU A 40 -2.72 -1.44 -9.25
N LEU A 41 -2.81 -2.54 -8.52
CA LEU A 41 -1.81 -3.60 -8.60
C LEU A 41 -2.11 -4.46 -9.83
N THR A 42 -1.07 -4.76 -10.61
CA THR A 42 -1.17 -5.60 -11.79
C THR A 42 -0.12 -6.71 -11.74
N PRO A 43 -0.29 -7.81 -12.50
CA PRO A 43 0.69 -8.89 -12.51
C PRO A 43 2.09 -8.45 -12.94
N GLU A 44 2.17 -7.46 -13.82
CA GLU A 44 3.46 -6.95 -14.31
C GLU A 44 4.30 -6.31 -13.23
N LEU A 45 3.66 -5.90 -12.13
CA LEU A 45 4.37 -5.31 -11.01
C LEU A 45 5.43 -6.25 -10.45
N VAL A 46 5.19 -7.57 -10.50
CA VAL A 46 6.13 -8.58 -9.98
C VAL A 46 7.53 -8.35 -10.53
N LEU A 47 7.64 -8.04 -11.83
CA LEU A 47 8.93 -7.83 -12.47
C LEU A 47 9.68 -6.62 -11.94
N LYS A 48 8.97 -5.64 -11.42
CA LYS A 48 9.57 -4.42 -10.87
C LYS A 48 10.04 -4.59 -9.44
N LEU A 49 9.69 -5.71 -8.80
CA LEU A 49 9.96 -5.93 -7.38
C LEU A 49 11.07 -6.94 -7.14
N LEU A 50 11.71 -7.45 -8.19
CA LEU A 50 12.68 -8.52 -8.06
C LEU A 50 13.90 -8.15 -7.22
N ASP A 51 14.26 -6.88 -7.17
CA ASP A 51 15.43 -6.41 -6.41
C ASP A 51 15.11 -6.05 -4.96
N ALA A 52 13.85 -6.12 -4.56
CA ALA A 52 13.47 -5.73 -3.21
C ALA A 52 13.77 -6.83 -2.20
N ASN A 53 14.13 -6.43 -0.98
CA ASN A 53 14.14 -7.36 0.16
C ASN A 53 12.97 -7.10 1.09
N LYS A 54 12.36 -5.92 1.01
CA LYS A 54 11.18 -5.60 1.81
C LYS A 54 10.19 -4.83 0.97
N LEU A 55 8.92 -5.20 1.09
CA LEU A 55 7.82 -4.51 0.41
C LEU A 55 6.88 -3.91 1.43
N VAL A 56 6.37 -2.72 1.12
CA VAL A 56 5.32 -2.08 1.89
C VAL A 56 4.21 -1.69 0.92
N PHE A 57 2.99 -2.12 1.21
CA PHE A 57 1.82 -1.79 0.40
C PHE A 57 0.93 -0.84 1.20
N ILE A 58 0.45 0.22 0.56
CA ILE A 58 -0.40 1.22 1.20
C ILE A 58 -1.61 1.50 0.33
N ASP A 59 -2.81 1.32 0.89
CA ASP A 59 -4.06 1.62 0.20
C ASP A 59 -5.14 2.13 1.16
N ALA A 60 -6.32 2.36 0.62
CA ALA A 60 -7.53 2.63 1.37
C ALA A 60 -8.55 1.54 1.05
N SER A 61 -9.37 1.17 2.02
CA SER A 61 -10.30 0.06 1.87
C SER A 61 -11.57 0.28 2.69
N TYR A 62 -12.68 -0.29 2.22
CA TYR A 62 -13.91 -0.39 2.99
C TYR A 62 -13.82 -1.43 4.09
N SER A 63 -12.91 -2.38 3.96
CA SER A 63 -12.91 -3.58 4.78
C SER A 63 -12.55 -3.28 6.22
N ALA A 64 -13.31 -3.82 7.15
CA ALA A 64 -12.96 -3.79 8.56
C ALA A 64 -11.79 -4.71 8.91
N GLU A 65 -11.42 -5.60 8.00
CA GLU A 65 -10.26 -6.49 8.18
C GLU A 65 -8.95 -5.75 8.08
N TYR A 66 -8.95 -4.64 7.35
CA TYR A 66 -7.78 -3.80 7.21
C TYR A 66 -8.05 -2.49 7.92
N SER A 67 -7.34 -2.28 8.96
CA SER A 67 -7.42 -0.99 9.61
C SER A 67 -6.23 -0.14 9.16
N TYR A 68 -6.08 0.99 9.78
CA TYR A 68 -4.97 1.88 9.54
C TYR A 68 -3.63 1.29 10.03
N THR A 69 -3.65 0.10 10.53
CA THR A 69 -2.46 -0.54 11.09
C THR A 69 -1.96 -1.63 10.15
N LEU A 70 -0.85 -2.21 10.51
CA LEU A 70 -0.27 -3.33 9.80
C LEU A 70 -1.29 -4.46 9.70
N ALA A 71 -1.58 -4.88 8.48
CA ALA A 71 -2.43 -6.04 8.24
C ALA A 71 -1.55 -7.28 8.14
N THR A 72 -1.98 -8.35 8.79
CA THR A 72 -1.28 -9.62 8.65
C THR A 72 -1.78 -10.34 7.41
N PRO A 73 -0.98 -11.26 6.86
CA PRO A 73 -1.41 -12.03 5.69
C PRO A 73 -2.74 -12.77 5.88
N LEU A 74 -3.05 -13.15 7.09
CA LEU A 74 -4.28 -13.88 7.39
C LEU A 74 -5.53 -13.06 7.14
N HIS A 75 -5.43 -11.75 7.19
CA HIS A 75 -6.58 -10.88 7.02
C HIS A 75 -6.90 -10.58 5.57
N ILE A 76 -6.08 -11.00 4.65
CA ILE A 76 -6.21 -10.62 3.25
C ILE A 76 -7.00 -11.64 2.45
N GLU A 77 -7.00 -12.88 2.88
CA GLU A 77 -7.55 -13.98 2.09
C GLU A 77 -9.03 -13.90 1.82
N THR A 78 -9.78 -13.26 2.70
CA THR A 78 -11.23 -13.34 2.69
C THR A 78 -11.90 -12.38 1.72
N SER A 79 -11.20 -11.35 1.28
CA SER A 79 -11.83 -10.31 0.46
C SER A 79 -11.57 -10.46 -1.04
N SER A 80 -10.74 -11.38 -1.44
CA SER A 80 -10.28 -11.50 -2.82
C SER A 80 -11.38 -11.81 -3.83
N HIS A 81 -12.43 -12.49 -3.40
CA HIS A 81 -13.49 -12.91 -4.31
C HIS A 81 -14.43 -11.78 -4.73
N LEU A 82 -14.40 -10.66 -4.06
CA LEU A 82 -15.29 -9.55 -4.33
C LEU A 82 -14.74 -8.55 -5.35
N SER A 83 -13.52 -8.75 -5.78
CA SER A 83 -12.84 -7.73 -6.54
C SER A 83 -12.14 -8.33 -7.74
N HIS A 84 -12.18 -7.60 -8.84
CA HIS A 84 -11.33 -7.89 -9.99
C HIS A 84 -9.90 -7.42 -9.76
N HIS A 85 -9.62 -6.86 -8.60
CA HIS A 85 -8.31 -6.31 -8.28
C HIS A 85 -7.41 -7.37 -7.67
N ILE A 86 -6.15 -7.29 -8.03
CA ILE A 86 -5.12 -8.15 -7.46
C ILE A 86 -4.78 -7.62 -6.06
N SER A 87 -4.70 -8.52 -5.08
CA SER A 87 -4.31 -8.15 -3.73
C SER A 87 -2.80 -8.18 -3.58
N PRO A 88 -2.25 -7.50 -2.56
CA PRO A 88 -0.82 -7.59 -2.24
C PRO A 88 -0.33 -9.02 -2.05
N LEU A 89 -1.15 -9.90 -1.47
CA LEU A 89 -0.75 -11.29 -1.27
C LEU A 89 -0.53 -12.03 -2.58
N VAL A 90 -1.29 -11.71 -3.61
CA VAL A 90 -1.09 -12.31 -4.93
C VAL A 90 0.29 -11.94 -5.47
N ILE A 91 0.69 -10.68 -5.29
CA ILE A 91 2.00 -10.21 -5.72
C ILE A 91 3.11 -10.93 -4.95
N VAL A 92 2.99 -10.99 -3.63
CA VAL A 92 3.99 -11.66 -2.78
C VAL A 92 4.07 -13.15 -3.10
N SER A 93 2.93 -13.81 -3.31
CA SER A 93 2.88 -15.22 -3.68
C SER A 93 3.52 -15.48 -5.04
N ALA A 94 3.31 -14.59 -6.00
CA ALA A 94 3.92 -14.72 -7.31
C ALA A 94 5.45 -14.60 -7.24
N LEU A 95 5.95 -13.68 -6.43
CA LEU A 95 7.40 -13.55 -6.22
C LEU A 95 7.98 -14.83 -5.66
N LYS A 96 7.33 -15.45 -4.71
CA LYS A 96 7.79 -16.70 -4.10
C LYS A 96 7.70 -17.86 -5.08
N THR A 97 6.56 -18.01 -5.74
CA THR A 97 6.28 -19.16 -6.60
C THR A 97 7.05 -19.13 -7.92
N LEU A 98 7.09 -17.97 -8.57
CA LEU A 98 7.68 -17.84 -9.89
C LEU A 98 9.18 -17.53 -9.87
N TYR A 99 9.66 -16.89 -8.81
CA TYR A 99 11.05 -16.41 -8.75
C TYR A 99 11.80 -16.90 -7.52
N ALA A 100 11.19 -17.77 -6.72
CA ALA A 100 11.77 -18.31 -5.49
C ALA A 100 12.24 -17.18 -4.55
N LYS A 101 11.53 -16.05 -4.57
CA LYS A 101 11.92 -14.86 -3.80
C LYS A 101 11.04 -14.72 -2.58
N GLU A 102 11.60 -15.00 -1.41
CA GLU A 102 10.97 -14.73 -0.13
C GLU A 102 11.49 -13.40 0.40
N LEU A 103 10.57 -12.55 0.84
CA LEU A 103 10.93 -11.25 1.35
C LEU A 103 9.94 -10.85 2.44
N GLU A 104 10.36 -9.87 3.23
CA GLU A 104 9.48 -9.29 4.24
C GLU A 104 8.48 -8.37 3.55
N PHE A 105 7.25 -8.33 4.05
CA PHE A 105 6.28 -7.39 3.55
C PHE A 105 5.34 -6.92 4.65
N GLU A 106 4.80 -5.73 4.45
CA GLU A 106 3.82 -5.12 5.34
C GLU A 106 2.72 -4.52 4.48
N ILE A 107 1.51 -4.51 5.02
CA ILE A 107 0.36 -3.92 4.34
C ILE A 107 -0.30 -2.95 5.31
N PHE A 108 -0.40 -1.69 4.88
CA PHE A 108 -1.09 -0.65 5.63
C PHE A 108 -2.32 -0.27 4.82
N SER A 109 -3.48 -0.49 5.38
CA SER A 109 -4.72 -0.16 4.71
C SER A 109 -5.55 0.74 5.62
N MET A 110 -5.87 1.93 5.14
CA MET A 110 -6.72 2.84 5.89
C MET A 110 -8.18 2.51 5.60
N MET A 111 -8.91 2.17 6.67
CA MET A 111 -10.34 1.90 6.51
C MET A 111 -11.08 3.20 6.32
N THR A 112 -11.84 3.29 5.24
CA THR A 112 -12.64 4.47 4.93
C THR A 112 -13.83 4.11 4.06
N SER A 113 -14.87 4.95 4.12
CA SER A 113 -16.00 4.89 3.19
C SER A 113 -16.07 6.14 2.30
N GLU A 114 -15.08 7.04 2.39
CA GLU A 114 -15.11 8.35 1.72
C GLU A 114 -14.37 8.34 0.40
N PHE A 115 -14.88 7.54 -0.55
CA PHE A 115 -14.25 7.39 -1.86
C PHE A 115 -14.68 8.41 -2.90
N GLU A 116 -15.71 9.23 -2.62
CA GLU A 116 -16.13 10.27 -3.56
C GLU A 116 -15.45 11.59 -3.25
N GLN A 117 -15.36 11.92 -1.97
CA GLN A 117 -14.70 13.15 -1.54
C GLN A 117 -14.19 12.98 -0.12
N ILE A 118 -13.20 13.78 0.23
CA ILE A 118 -12.66 13.82 1.58
C ILE A 118 -13.52 14.80 2.39
N LYS A 119 -14.26 14.28 3.38
CA LYS A 119 -15.14 15.11 4.20
C LYS A 119 -14.41 15.84 5.31
N ASN A 120 -13.41 15.22 5.88
CA ASN A 120 -12.61 15.82 6.94
C ASN A 120 -11.13 15.82 6.53
N HIS A 121 -10.73 16.89 5.84
CA HIS A 121 -9.37 17.01 5.33
C HIS A 121 -8.32 16.99 6.43
N LYS A 122 -8.59 17.62 7.56
CA LYS A 122 -7.63 17.68 8.65
C LYS A 122 -7.36 16.32 9.24
N LYS A 123 -8.40 15.52 9.45
CA LYS A 123 -8.27 14.17 9.96
C LYS A 123 -7.54 13.28 8.94
N TYR A 124 -7.89 13.40 7.67
CA TYR A 124 -7.25 12.65 6.60
C TYR A 124 -5.76 12.97 6.53
N GLN A 125 -5.39 14.24 6.51
CA GLN A 125 -3.99 14.65 6.45
C GLN A 125 -3.21 14.19 7.68
N SER A 126 -3.84 14.17 8.85
CA SER A 126 -3.21 13.64 10.05
C SER A 126 -2.85 12.17 9.89
N LYS A 127 -3.73 11.37 9.28
CA LYS A 127 -3.45 9.96 9.02
C LYS A 127 -2.32 9.78 8.01
N VAL A 128 -2.31 10.58 6.96
CA VAL A 128 -1.23 10.56 5.96
C VAL A 128 0.10 10.84 6.64
N GLN A 129 0.18 11.90 7.44
CA GLN A 129 1.42 12.29 8.10
C GLN A 129 1.87 11.28 9.15
N THR A 130 0.92 10.67 9.86
CA THR A 130 1.26 9.66 10.86
C THR A 130 1.94 8.46 10.21
N LEU A 131 1.38 7.95 9.13
CA LEU A 131 1.99 6.80 8.45
C LEU A 131 3.30 7.17 7.79
N ALA A 132 3.37 8.33 7.14
CA ALA A 132 4.60 8.79 6.52
C ALA A 132 5.73 8.94 7.56
N THR A 133 5.42 9.50 8.74
CA THR A 133 6.40 9.63 9.80
C THR A 133 6.88 8.27 10.28
N PHE A 134 5.96 7.34 10.47
CA PHE A 134 6.30 5.99 10.90
C PHE A 134 7.22 5.29 9.89
N LEU A 135 6.88 5.34 8.62
CA LEU A 135 7.68 4.70 7.57
C LEU A 135 9.02 5.41 7.36
N GLY A 136 9.07 6.69 7.64
CA GLY A 136 10.28 7.49 7.51
C GLY A 136 11.31 7.28 8.62
N LEU A 137 10.95 6.56 9.68
CA LEU A 137 11.86 6.28 10.79
C LEU A 137 12.88 5.17 10.47
N ASP A 138 12.59 4.39 9.47
CA ASP A 138 13.45 3.24 9.09
C ASP A 138 14.71 3.67 8.34
#